data_4a43167c9e619d286b4feafdb7fd99ab
#
_entry.id   4a43167c9e619d286b4feafdb7fd99ab
#
_cell.length_a   1.000
_cell.length_b   1.000
_cell.length_c   1.000
_cell.angle_alpha   90.00
_cell.angle_beta   90.00
_cell.angle_gamma   90.00
#
_symmetry.space_group_name_H-M   'P 1'
#
loop_
_entity.id
_entity.type
_entity.pdbx_description
1 polymer ?
#
loop_
_entity_poly.entity_id
_entity_poly.type
_entity_poly.pdbx_seq_one_letter_code
_entity_poly.pdbx_strand_id
1 'polypeptide(L)'
;MQCRKGQSENFQTGNASLRTVNFSRILLIKPSALGDVVHTLPVLVKLRARYPAARIDWLITPQNAEIVRCHPALSNVVLFARGDFARGGRRWQAVGAFFNLLKKIRGTKYDLVIDLHGQVRSAFFALISGARVRIGFDRPLKPARTVSAEHDLKNIASHGWRGAREGSWMAYTHRIPIPTLDVHAIDRYLWVATTLGLDANPPDLTIHLPPETVPKVQRLLDERGVPASRPLVALVPGTIWETKHWTIEGFAGVARELLSSGFAVALAGTIRDQSRCRQIAAAAPGACDLSGKTTPADLAALIQRAELCVTNDSGSMHVAASLGKPMVSVFGPTNPVHIGPYGRSESVVRVNLPCSPCNYRRLSQCPFDHACMKQVTSTMVMERVWKILATARTQEVTRQEGNGRSVSVQRERAI
;
A
#
# COMPACT_ATOMS: atom_id res chain seq x y z
N MET A 1 -23.74 19.61 30.73
CA MET A 1 -23.45 18.51 29.77
C MET A 1 -24.62 18.38 28.81
N GLN A 2 -24.65 19.18 27.74
CA GLN A 2 -25.67 19.11 26.69
C GLN A 2 -24.95 18.82 25.37
N CYS A 3 -25.12 17.57 24.90
CA CYS A 3 -24.60 17.07 23.65
C CYS A 3 -25.30 17.77 22.47
N ARG A 4 -24.55 18.48 21.62
CA ARG A 4 -25.09 19.11 20.40
C ARG A 4 -25.52 18.01 19.41
N LYS A 5 -26.76 17.57 19.50
CA LYS A 5 -27.50 16.84 18.47
C LYS A 5 -27.98 17.84 17.41
N GLY A 6 -27.22 18.17 16.41
CA GLY A 6 -27.68 19.17 15.45
C GLY A 6 -26.95 19.23 14.11
N GLN A 7 -26.02 18.31 13.81
CA GLN A 7 -25.28 18.33 12.53
C GLN A 7 -25.28 17.02 11.75
N SER A 8 -25.98 15.97 12.21
CA SER A 8 -26.00 14.65 11.54
C SER A 8 -27.14 14.45 10.55
N GLU A 9 -28.17 15.27 10.54
CA GLU A 9 -29.39 15.00 9.77
C GLU A 9 -29.35 15.49 8.31
N ASN A 10 -28.54 16.50 7.95
CA ASN A 10 -28.49 17.01 6.56
C ASN A 10 -27.53 16.28 5.61
N PHE A 11 -26.76 15.30 6.08
CA PHE A 11 -25.83 14.54 5.23
C PHE A 11 -26.40 13.23 4.66
N GLN A 12 -27.55 12.76 5.14
CA GLN A 12 -28.10 11.47 4.77
C GLN A 12 -28.92 11.48 3.46
N THR A 13 -29.48 12.60 3.05
CA THR A 13 -30.44 12.62 1.93
C THR A 13 -29.81 12.50 0.53
N GLY A 14 -28.56 12.94 0.32
CA GLY A 14 -27.88 12.84 -0.97
C GLY A 14 -27.26 11.46 -1.26
N ASN A 15 -26.84 10.72 -0.23
CA ASN A 15 -26.13 9.45 -0.37
C ASN A 15 -27.08 8.23 -0.43
N ALA A 16 -28.29 8.34 0.09
CA ALA A 16 -29.28 7.25 0.05
C ALA A 16 -29.66 6.87 -1.39
N SER A 17 -29.60 7.81 -2.32
CA SER A 17 -29.97 7.59 -3.73
C SER A 17 -29.01 6.67 -4.50
N LEU A 18 -27.71 6.59 -4.14
CA LEU A 18 -26.74 5.76 -4.87
C LEU A 18 -26.73 4.29 -4.45
N ARG A 19 -27.28 3.96 -3.29
CA ARG A 19 -27.30 2.57 -2.78
C ARG A 19 -28.16 1.64 -3.62
N THR A 20 -29.14 2.16 -4.33
CA THR A 20 -30.05 1.40 -5.19
C THR A 20 -29.67 1.46 -6.67
N VAL A 21 -28.72 2.33 -7.04
CA VAL A 21 -28.29 2.49 -8.44
C VAL A 21 -27.40 1.33 -8.86
N ASN A 22 -27.68 0.78 -10.04
CA ASN A 22 -26.80 -0.20 -10.68
C ASN A 22 -25.90 0.48 -11.71
N PHE A 23 -24.58 0.36 -11.51
CA PHE A 23 -23.58 0.92 -12.42
C PHE A 23 -23.01 -0.17 -13.32
N SER A 24 -22.80 0.17 -14.59
CA SER A 24 -22.33 -0.76 -15.64
C SER A 24 -20.87 -0.52 -16.04
N ARG A 25 -20.37 0.72 -15.92
CA ARG A 25 -19.01 1.12 -16.34
C ARG A 25 -18.39 2.02 -15.29
N ILE A 26 -17.49 1.45 -14.52
CA ILE A 26 -16.88 2.08 -13.35
C ILE A 26 -15.42 2.38 -13.63
N LEU A 27 -14.97 3.60 -13.36
CA LEU A 27 -13.56 3.98 -13.37
C LEU A 27 -13.09 4.23 -11.94
N LEU A 28 -12.14 3.43 -11.47
CA LEU A 28 -11.43 3.65 -10.23
C LEU A 28 -10.15 4.45 -10.51
N ILE A 29 -9.90 5.54 -9.77
CA ILE A 29 -8.72 6.39 -9.96
C ILE A 29 -7.86 6.34 -8.71
N LYS A 30 -6.71 5.66 -8.80
CA LYS A 30 -5.62 5.65 -7.82
C LYS A 30 -4.30 5.32 -8.49
N PRO A 31 -3.62 6.32 -9.09
CA PRO A 31 -2.45 6.09 -9.94
C PRO A 31 -1.21 5.61 -9.17
N SER A 32 -1.02 6.06 -7.94
CA SER A 32 0.16 5.84 -7.10
C SER A 32 -0.10 6.26 -5.63
N ALA A 33 0.77 5.99 -4.61
CA ALA A 33 1.96 5.17 -4.69
C ALA A 33 1.63 3.68 -4.56
N LEU A 34 2.64 2.77 -4.57
CA LEU A 34 2.43 1.31 -4.47
C LEU A 34 1.60 0.92 -3.25
N GLY A 35 1.93 1.43 -2.06
CA GLY A 35 1.14 1.16 -0.85
C GLY A 35 -0.31 1.63 -0.95
N ASP A 36 -0.55 2.81 -1.52
CA ASP A 36 -1.91 3.33 -1.75
C ASP A 36 -2.70 2.48 -2.75
N VAL A 37 -2.03 1.88 -3.75
CA VAL A 37 -2.66 0.95 -4.70
C VAL A 37 -3.11 -0.30 -3.95
N VAL A 38 -2.24 -0.88 -3.11
CA VAL A 38 -2.58 -2.03 -2.26
C VAL A 38 -3.75 -1.69 -1.33
N HIS A 39 -3.76 -0.53 -0.69
CA HIS A 39 -4.85 -0.08 0.17
C HIS A 39 -6.19 0.10 -0.57
N THR A 40 -6.17 0.20 -1.89
CA THR A 40 -7.37 0.37 -2.72
C THR A 40 -7.99 -0.97 -3.16
N LEU A 41 -7.25 -2.09 -3.04
CA LEU A 41 -7.75 -3.43 -3.42
C LEU A 41 -9.08 -3.78 -2.75
N PRO A 42 -9.29 -3.54 -1.44
CA PRO A 42 -10.58 -3.85 -0.81
C PRO A 42 -11.76 -3.11 -1.45
N VAL A 43 -11.55 -1.87 -1.91
CA VAL A 43 -12.59 -1.13 -2.62
C VAL A 43 -12.91 -1.79 -3.96
N LEU A 44 -11.90 -2.22 -4.71
CA LEU A 44 -12.08 -2.94 -5.97
C LEU A 44 -12.90 -4.24 -5.77
N VAL A 45 -12.53 -5.06 -4.77
CA VAL A 45 -13.22 -6.32 -4.46
C VAL A 45 -14.68 -6.06 -4.11
N LYS A 46 -14.95 -5.09 -3.23
CA LYS A 46 -16.33 -4.73 -2.85
C LYS A 46 -17.15 -4.17 -4.00
N LEU A 47 -16.53 -3.41 -4.90
CA LEU A 47 -17.19 -2.94 -6.12
C LEU A 47 -17.58 -4.11 -7.03
N ARG A 48 -16.72 -5.10 -7.20
CA ARG A 48 -17.03 -6.31 -8.00
C ARG A 48 -18.15 -7.13 -7.38
N ALA A 49 -18.12 -7.30 -6.05
CA ALA A 49 -19.19 -8.01 -5.34
C ALA A 49 -20.55 -7.30 -5.52
N ARG A 50 -20.56 -5.98 -5.45
CA ARG A 50 -21.80 -5.17 -5.59
C ARG A 50 -22.29 -5.06 -7.04
N TYR A 51 -21.36 -5.00 -8.01
CA TYR A 51 -21.64 -4.84 -9.44
C TYR A 51 -20.98 -5.96 -10.26
N PRO A 52 -21.47 -7.21 -10.15
CA PRO A 52 -20.78 -8.38 -10.72
C PRO A 52 -20.64 -8.34 -12.24
N ALA A 53 -21.60 -7.73 -12.95
CA ALA A 53 -21.58 -7.59 -14.40
C ALA A 53 -20.93 -6.28 -14.90
N ALA A 54 -20.53 -5.37 -14.00
CA ALA A 54 -19.98 -4.10 -14.40
C ALA A 54 -18.58 -4.25 -15.01
N ARG A 55 -18.28 -3.43 -16.00
CA ARG A 55 -16.89 -3.16 -16.40
C ARG A 55 -16.24 -2.25 -15.35
N ILE A 56 -15.20 -2.73 -14.67
CA ILE A 56 -14.44 -1.98 -13.68
C ILE A 56 -13.03 -1.77 -14.22
N ASP A 57 -12.71 -0.55 -14.60
CA ASP A 57 -11.39 -0.16 -15.08
C ASP A 57 -10.65 0.64 -13.99
N TRP A 58 -9.31 0.54 -13.93
CA TRP A 58 -8.51 1.27 -12.96
C TRP A 58 -7.47 2.16 -13.65
N LEU A 59 -7.55 3.49 -13.43
CA LEU A 59 -6.54 4.46 -13.86
C LEU A 59 -5.33 4.39 -12.92
N ILE A 60 -4.20 3.93 -13.47
CA ILE A 60 -3.00 3.60 -12.71
C ILE A 60 -1.73 3.90 -13.50
N THR A 61 -0.60 4.14 -12.81
CA THR A 61 0.70 4.28 -13.50
C THR A 61 1.22 2.92 -13.99
N PRO A 62 2.01 2.88 -15.09
CA PRO A 62 2.54 1.63 -15.64
C PRO A 62 3.29 0.80 -14.60
N GLN A 63 4.10 1.43 -13.73
CA GLN A 63 4.89 0.75 -12.71
C GLN A 63 4.01 -0.01 -11.69
N ASN A 64 2.86 0.56 -11.32
CA ASN A 64 1.97 -0.06 -10.33
C ASN A 64 0.92 -0.99 -10.96
N ALA A 65 0.72 -0.92 -12.29
CA ALA A 65 -0.28 -1.72 -12.98
C ALA A 65 -0.06 -3.23 -12.84
N GLU A 66 1.20 -3.67 -12.76
CA GLU A 66 1.55 -5.08 -12.66
C GLU A 66 1.01 -5.77 -11.40
N ILE A 67 0.85 -5.02 -10.31
CA ILE A 67 0.30 -5.54 -9.04
C ILE A 67 -1.19 -5.86 -9.13
N VAL A 68 -1.91 -5.20 -10.05
CA VAL A 68 -3.37 -5.29 -10.12
C VAL A 68 -3.91 -5.89 -11.42
N ARG A 69 -3.08 -5.96 -12.48
CA ARG A 69 -3.56 -6.35 -13.83
C ARG A 69 -4.21 -7.72 -13.90
N CYS A 70 -3.79 -8.66 -13.06
CA CYS A 70 -4.32 -10.02 -13.00
C CYS A 70 -5.41 -10.20 -11.95
N HIS A 71 -5.84 -9.12 -11.28
CA HIS A 71 -6.85 -9.22 -10.25
C HIS A 71 -8.24 -9.55 -10.85
N PRO A 72 -8.93 -10.63 -10.41
CA PRO A 72 -10.19 -11.10 -11.03
C PRO A 72 -11.33 -10.10 -10.92
N ALA A 73 -11.32 -9.22 -9.93
CA ALA A 73 -12.31 -8.15 -9.79
C ALA A 73 -12.15 -7.02 -10.81
N LEU A 74 -11.00 -6.93 -11.50
CA LEU A 74 -10.69 -5.87 -12.45
C LEU A 74 -11.02 -6.29 -13.88
N SER A 75 -11.62 -5.40 -14.67
CA SER A 75 -11.87 -5.65 -16.09
C SER A 75 -10.70 -5.19 -16.97
N ASN A 76 -10.07 -4.04 -16.64
CA ASN A 76 -8.96 -3.51 -17.42
C ASN A 76 -8.16 -2.46 -16.64
N VAL A 77 -6.91 -2.25 -17.04
CA VAL A 77 -6.08 -1.12 -16.57
C VAL A 77 -6.07 0.00 -17.60
N VAL A 78 -6.21 1.23 -17.11
CA VAL A 78 -6.06 2.46 -17.92
C VAL A 78 -4.74 3.10 -17.50
N LEU A 79 -3.73 2.99 -18.36
CA LEU A 79 -2.37 3.42 -18.02
C LEU A 79 -2.22 4.94 -18.12
N PHE A 80 -1.72 5.55 -17.07
CA PHE A 80 -1.32 6.96 -17.01
C PHE A 80 0.19 7.07 -16.83
N ALA A 81 0.91 7.22 -17.93
CA ALA A 81 2.38 7.30 -17.96
C ALA A 81 2.87 8.69 -17.58
N ARG A 82 2.80 9.01 -16.27
CA ARG A 82 3.20 10.33 -15.72
C ARG A 82 4.62 10.75 -16.07
N GLY A 83 5.56 9.79 -16.23
CA GLY A 83 6.98 10.06 -16.49
C GLY A 83 7.27 10.61 -17.86
N ASP A 84 6.43 10.32 -18.86
CA ASP A 84 6.64 10.74 -20.23
C ASP A 84 6.39 12.25 -20.41
N PHE A 85 5.62 12.86 -19.52
CA PHE A 85 5.36 14.31 -19.51
C PHE A 85 6.48 15.12 -18.85
N ALA A 86 7.31 14.50 -18.01
CA ALA A 86 8.35 15.20 -17.23
C ALA A 86 9.71 15.25 -17.96
N ARG A 87 9.92 14.43 -18.98
CA ARG A 87 11.19 14.31 -19.70
C ARG A 87 11.07 14.90 -21.11
N GLY A 88 11.59 16.09 -21.30
CA GLY A 88 11.44 16.95 -22.50
C GLY A 88 11.95 16.42 -23.85
N GLY A 89 12.31 15.15 -24.01
CA GLY A 89 12.93 14.61 -25.22
C GLY A 89 11.98 14.04 -26.29
N ARG A 90 10.70 13.74 -25.95
CA ARG A 90 9.71 13.20 -26.90
C ARG A 90 8.35 13.89 -26.72
N ARG A 91 8.36 15.20 -26.76
CA ARG A 91 7.20 16.03 -26.39
C ARG A 91 5.93 15.73 -27.19
N TRP A 92 6.04 15.54 -28.50
CA TRP A 92 4.89 15.29 -29.38
C TRP A 92 4.27 13.91 -29.21
N GLN A 93 5.08 12.87 -29.01
CA GLN A 93 4.56 11.51 -28.73
C GLN A 93 3.83 11.43 -27.39
N ALA A 94 4.36 12.10 -26.36
CA ALA A 94 3.72 12.21 -25.06
C ALA A 94 2.38 12.94 -25.14
N VAL A 95 2.31 14.02 -25.90
CA VAL A 95 1.07 14.79 -26.15
C VAL A 95 0.03 13.90 -26.84
N GLY A 96 0.40 13.21 -27.93
CA GLY A 96 -0.48 12.28 -28.63
C GLY A 96 -0.99 11.15 -27.72
N ALA A 97 -0.11 10.54 -26.92
CA ALA A 97 -0.49 9.50 -25.94
C ALA A 97 -1.49 10.02 -24.89
N PHE A 98 -1.32 11.28 -24.47
CA PHE A 98 -2.25 11.91 -23.53
C PHE A 98 -3.62 12.13 -24.16
N PHE A 99 -3.70 12.69 -25.34
CA PHE A 99 -4.98 12.87 -26.03
C PHE A 99 -5.67 11.52 -26.29
N ASN A 100 -4.92 10.48 -26.66
CA ASN A 100 -5.45 9.13 -26.80
C ASN A 100 -6.00 8.59 -25.47
N LEU A 101 -5.33 8.85 -24.36
CA LEU A 101 -5.83 8.51 -23.02
C LEU A 101 -7.15 9.24 -22.72
N LEU A 102 -7.22 10.55 -22.98
CA LEU A 102 -8.44 11.33 -22.77
C LEU A 102 -9.59 10.82 -23.65
N LYS A 103 -9.32 10.56 -24.93
CA LYS A 103 -10.29 9.97 -25.86
C LYS A 103 -10.78 8.61 -25.40
N LYS A 104 -9.89 7.74 -24.91
CA LYS A 104 -10.22 6.43 -24.33
C LYS A 104 -11.13 6.58 -23.11
N ILE A 105 -10.76 7.46 -22.15
CA ILE A 105 -11.55 7.70 -20.93
C ILE A 105 -12.94 8.23 -21.31
N ARG A 106 -13.02 9.24 -22.17
CA ARG A 106 -14.30 9.82 -22.60
C ARG A 106 -15.15 8.83 -23.40
N GLY A 107 -14.52 8.11 -24.33
CA GLY A 107 -15.18 7.16 -25.23
C GLY A 107 -15.71 5.91 -24.53
N THR A 108 -15.16 5.54 -23.36
CA THR A 108 -15.68 4.40 -22.55
C THR A 108 -17.04 4.70 -21.94
N LYS A 109 -17.42 5.99 -21.81
CA LYS A 109 -18.73 6.44 -21.27
C LYS A 109 -19.00 5.84 -19.90
N TYR A 110 -18.08 6.04 -18.96
CA TYR A 110 -18.26 5.62 -17.57
C TYR A 110 -19.51 6.28 -16.96
N ASP A 111 -20.29 5.51 -16.21
CA ASP A 111 -21.44 5.99 -15.46
C ASP A 111 -21.08 6.33 -14.01
N LEU A 112 -20.03 5.68 -13.47
CA LEU A 112 -19.47 5.96 -12.16
C LEU A 112 -17.95 6.17 -12.24
N VAL A 113 -17.46 7.22 -11.60
CA VAL A 113 -16.02 7.43 -11.35
C VAL A 113 -15.79 7.55 -9.85
N ILE A 114 -14.79 6.84 -9.32
CA ILE A 114 -14.38 6.89 -7.92
C ILE A 114 -12.91 7.34 -7.87
N ASP A 115 -12.67 8.56 -7.40
CA ASP A 115 -11.32 9.14 -7.25
C ASP A 115 -10.86 9.05 -5.79
N LEU A 116 -10.04 8.05 -5.50
CA LEU A 116 -9.40 7.86 -4.18
C LEU A 116 -8.02 8.51 -4.10
N HIS A 117 -7.57 9.22 -5.16
CA HIS A 117 -6.32 9.97 -5.14
C HIS A 117 -6.49 11.38 -4.58
N GLY A 118 -7.56 12.07 -4.96
CA GLY A 118 -7.97 13.34 -4.38
C GLY A 118 -7.01 14.50 -4.67
N GLN A 119 -6.47 14.59 -5.89
CA GLN A 119 -5.64 15.71 -6.37
C GLN A 119 -6.25 16.30 -7.65
N VAL A 120 -5.91 17.56 -8.00
CA VAL A 120 -6.41 18.22 -9.23
C VAL A 120 -6.22 17.35 -10.47
N ARG A 121 -5.06 16.68 -10.60
CA ARG A 121 -4.80 15.81 -11.75
C ARG A 121 -5.73 14.61 -11.85
N SER A 122 -6.09 13.99 -10.75
CA SER A 122 -7.03 12.86 -10.74
C SER A 122 -8.45 13.34 -10.95
N ALA A 123 -8.82 14.47 -10.35
CA ALA A 123 -10.10 15.15 -10.53
C ALA A 123 -10.33 15.55 -11.99
N PHE A 124 -9.27 15.98 -12.70
CA PHE A 124 -9.34 16.28 -14.13
C PHE A 124 -9.79 15.04 -14.93
N PHE A 125 -9.24 13.86 -14.69
CA PHE A 125 -9.69 12.63 -15.36
C PHE A 125 -11.13 12.27 -15.00
N ALA A 126 -11.54 12.52 -13.75
CA ALA A 126 -12.91 12.34 -13.34
C ALA A 126 -13.88 13.25 -14.12
N LEU A 127 -13.52 14.53 -14.36
CA LEU A 127 -14.31 15.45 -15.17
C LEU A 127 -14.33 15.05 -16.65
N ILE A 128 -13.18 14.76 -17.25
CA ILE A 128 -13.05 14.37 -18.65
C ILE A 128 -13.84 13.10 -18.98
N SER A 129 -13.98 12.17 -18.04
CA SER A 129 -14.78 10.96 -18.23
C SER A 129 -16.22 11.27 -18.65
N GLY A 130 -16.77 12.42 -18.22
CA GLY A 130 -18.16 12.81 -18.43
C GLY A 130 -19.16 11.95 -17.65
N ALA A 131 -18.71 11.18 -16.68
CA ALA A 131 -19.57 10.39 -15.83
C ALA A 131 -20.55 11.28 -15.05
N ARG A 132 -21.79 10.84 -14.97
CA ARG A 132 -22.84 11.56 -14.19
C ARG A 132 -22.55 11.50 -12.69
N VAL A 133 -22.06 10.35 -12.22
CA VAL A 133 -21.70 10.14 -10.80
C VAL A 133 -20.18 10.13 -10.68
N ARG A 134 -19.65 11.09 -9.95
CA ARG A 134 -18.22 11.20 -9.62
C ARG A 134 -18.08 11.31 -8.12
N ILE A 135 -17.44 10.31 -7.52
CA ILE A 135 -17.25 10.20 -6.08
C ILE A 135 -15.78 10.47 -5.75
N GLY A 136 -15.52 11.23 -4.72
CA GLY A 136 -14.19 11.44 -4.16
C GLY A 136 -14.28 12.04 -2.77
N PHE A 137 -13.14 12.18 -2.08
CA PHE A 137 -13.13 12.72 -0.73
C PHE A 137 -13.59 14.18 -0.69
N ASP A 138 -14.23 14.55 0.41
CA ASP A 138 -14.60 15.93 0.68
C ASP A 138 -13.34 16.79 0.93
N ARG A 139 -13.56 18.11 1.07
CA ARG A 139 -12.51 19.09 1.38
C ARG A 139 -11.74 18.70 2.64
N PRO A 140 -10.46 19.09 2.74
CA PRO A 140 -9.65 18.78 3.91
C PRO A 140 -10.31 19.29 5.20
N LEU A 141 -10.30 18.44 6.23
CA LEU A 141 -10.69 18.89 7.57
C LEU A 141 -9.77 20.02 8.03
N LYS A 142 -10.40 21.11 8.47
CA LYS A 142 -9.68 22.20 9.11
C LYS A 142 -9.37 21.79 10.56
N PRO A 143 -8.19 22.13 11.11
CA PRO A 143 -7.93 21.95 12.52
C PRO A 143 -8.98 22.74 13.33
N ALA A 144 -9.45 22.15 14.42
CA ALA A 144 -10.33 22.88 15.35
C ALA A 144 -9.57 24.13 15.87
N ARG A 145 -10.24 25.27 15.85
CA ARG A 145 -9.65 26.57 16.27
C ARG A 145 -9.43 26.71 17.78
N THR A 146 -9.79 25.72 18.56
CA THR A 146 -9.86 25.79 20.02
C THR A 146 -9.20 24.62 20.71
N VAL A 147 -7.86 24.57 20.73
CA VAL A 147 -7.05 23.89 21.76
C VAL A 147 -5.65 24.49 21.68
N SER A 148 -4.93 24.57 22.81
CA SER A 148 -3.64 25.23 22.96
C SER A 148 -2.65 24.92 21.79
N ALA A 149 -2.15 25.96 21.16
CA ALA A 149 -1.47 25.94 19.86
C ALA A 149 -0.31 24.93 19.72
N GLU A 150 0.35 24.53 20.81
CA GLU A 150 1.48 23.60 20.78
C GLU A 150 1.08 22.13 20.65
N HIS A 151 -0.03 21.73 21.29
CA HIS A 151 -0.52 20.34 21.23
C HIS A 151 -1.22 20.04 19.91
N ASP A 152 -1.90 21.02 19.34
CA ASP A 152 -2.61 20.91 18.06
C ASP A 152 -1.68 20.90 16.86
N LEU A 153 -0.58 21.65 16.89
CA LEU A 153 0.43 21.61 15.83
C LEU A 153 1.09 20.22 15.72
N LYS A 154 1.32 19.54 16.84
CA LYS A 154 1.81 18.14 16.87
C LYS A 154 0.77 17.16 16.33
N ASN A 155 -0.50 17.29 16.70
CA ASN A 155 -1.59 16.48 16.18
C ASN A 155 -1.84 16.70 14.68
N ILE A 156 -1.77 17.94 14.22
CA ILE A 156 -1.95 18.31 12.82
C ILE A 156 -0.80 17.78 11.95
N ALA A 157 0.43 17.87 12.42
CA ALA A 157 1.59 17.32 11.74
C ALA A 157 1.55 15.78 11.69
N SER A 158 0.95 15.12 12.70
CA SER A 158 0.80 13.66 12.78
C SER A 158 -0.15 13.06 11.73
N HIS A 159 -1.04 13.86 11.13
CA HIS A 159 -1.99 13.41 10.12
C HIS A 159 -1.58 13.89 8.73
N GLY A 160 -0.71 13.16 8.05
CA GLY A 160 -0.20 13.52 6.72
C GLY A 160 -1.27 13.64 5.62
N TRP A 161 -2.46 13.05 5.81
CA TRP A 161 -3.61 13.13 4.92
C TRP A 161 -4.81 13.77 5.64
N ARG A 162 -5.59 14.61 4.95
CA ARG A 162 -6.74 15.34 5.53
C ARG A 162 -7.98 15.35 4.64
N GLY A 163 -7.93 14.77 3.46
CA GLY A 163 -8.99 14.82 2.47
C GLY A 163 -8.49 15.16 1.07
N ALA A 164 -9.41 15.55 0.21
CA ALA A 164 -9.08 15.99 -1.15
C ALA A 164 -8.22 17.27 -1.12
N ARG A 165 -7.28 17.37 -2.05
CA ARG A 165 -6.28 18.46 -2.11
C ARG A 165 -6.52 19.35 -3.33
N GLU A 166 -5.91 20.55 -3.31
CA GLU A 166 -5.82 21.43 -4.48
C GLU A 166 -7.19 21.79 -5.09
N GLY A 167 -8.27 21.78 -4.31
CA GLY A 167 -9.62 22.07 -4.81
C GLY A 167 -10.30 20.89 -5.55
N SER A 168 -9.70 19.71 -5.57
CA SER A 168 -10.21 18.55 -6.35
C SER A 168 -11.63 18.11 -5.96
N TRP A 169 -12.07 18.39 -4.73
CA TRP A 169 -13.45 18.09 -4.27
C TRP A 169 -14.54 18.80 -5.09
N MET A 170 -14.21 19.88 -5.82
CA MET A 170 -15.16 20.59 -6.69
C MET A 170 -15.54 19.79 -7.93
N ALA A 171 -14.73 18.81 -8.32
CA ALA A 171 -15.01 17.94 -9.45
C ALA A 171 -16.01 16.82 -9.13
N TYR A 172 -16.27 16.56 -7.85
CA TYR A 172 -17.10 15.43 -7.43
C TYR A 172 -18.55 15.84 -7.25
N THR A 173 -19.46 15.02 -7.78
CA THR A 173 -20.90 15.16 -7.60
C THR A 173 -21.34 14.63 -6.24
N HIS A 174 -20.63 13.63 -5.71
CA HIS A 174 -20.84 13.06 -4.38
C HIS A 174 -19.51 13.02 -3.65
N ARG A 175 -19.52 13.46 -2.40
CA ARG A 175 -18.30 13.55 -1.61
C ARG A 175 -18.31 12.53 -0.48
N ILE A 176 -17.20 11.83 -0.32
CA ILE A 176 -16.97 10.92 0.80
C ILE A 176 -16.70 11.77 2.03
N PRO A 177 -17.55 11.70 3.06
CA PRO A 177 -17.34 12.46 4.29
C PRO A 177 -16.08 11.97 5.01
N ILE A 178 -15.44 12.88 5.76
CA ILE A 178 -14.25 12.60 6.55
C ILE A 178 -14.63 12.72 8.04
N PRO A 179 -15.08 11.65 8.68
CA PRO A 179 -15.56 11.72 10.07
C PRO A 179 -14.41 11.91 11.07
N THR A 180 -13.23 11.37 10.77
CA THR A 180 -12.04 11.44 11.61
C THR A 180 -10.77 11.36 10.77
N LEU A 181 -9.66 11.86 11.31
CA LEU A 181 -8.33 11.64 10.74
C LEU A 181 -7.60 10.47 11.42
N ASP A 182 -8.08 10.07 12.60
CA ASP A 182 -7.48 9.01 13.41
C ASP A 182 -8.03 7.64 12.99
N VAL A 183 -7.62 7.20 11.79
CA VAL A 183 -8.06 5.95 11.18
C VAL A 183 -7.00 5.45 10.19
N HIS A 184 -6.92 4.15 10.01
CA HIS A 184 -6.02 3.56 9.04
C HIS A 184 -6.39 3.92 7.58
N ALA A 185 -5.40 4.00 6.70
CA ALA A 185 -5.59 4.39 5.30
C ALA A 185 -6.57 3.48 4.53
N ILE A 186 -6.60 2.18 4.81
CA ILE A 186 -7.54 1.22 4.21
C ILE A 186 -8.97 1.55 4.62
N ASP A 187 -9.22 1.73 5.92
CA ASP A 187 -10.56 2.02 6.43
C ASP A 187 -11.08 3.35 5.89
N ARG A 188 -10.20 4.33 5.74
CA ARG A 188 -10.49 5.61 5.10
C ARG A 188 -10.93 5.45 3.64
N TYR A 189 -10.28 4.58 2.85
CA TYR A 189 -10.72 4.32 1.48
C TYR A 189 -12.06 3.59 1.46
N LEU A 190 -12.32 2.74 2.44
CA LEU A 190 -13.59 2.04 2.59
C LEU A 190 -14.77 2.95 2.98
N TRP A 191 -14.57 4.21 3.36
CA TRP A 191 -15.69 5.14 3.53
C TRP A 191 -16.53 5.33 2.27
N VAL A 192 -16.00 5.04 1.09
CA VAL A 192 -16.80 4.98 -0.14
C VAL A 192 -17.93 3.92 -0.06
N ALA A 193 -17.75 2.91 0.76
CA ALA A 193 -18.73 1.84 0.96
C ALA A 193 -20.05 2.40 1.50
N THR A 194 -20.02 3.36 2.42
CA THR A 194 -21.22 3.98 2.98
C THR A 194 -22.02 4.74 1.92
N THR A 195 -21.33 5.35 0.94
CA THR A 195 -21.95 6.10 -0.16
C THR A 195 -22.63 5.19 -1.17
N LEU A 196 -22.05 4.03 -1.45
CA LEU A 196 -22.51 3.09 -2.48
C LEU A 196 -23.30 1.89 -1.93
N GLY A 197 -23.42 1.75 -0.61
CA GLY A 197 -24.06 0.58 0.00
C GLY A 197 -23.27 -0.72 -0.26
N LEU A 198 -21.92 -0.65 -0.21
CA LEU A 198 -21.09 -1.84 -0.32
C LEU A 198 -21.15 -2.64 0.99
N ASP A 199 -20.81 -3.93 0.91
CA ASP A 199 -20.85 -4.82 2.06
C ASP A 199 -19.88 -4.39 3.18
N ALA A 200 -20.15 -4.83 4.42
CA ALA A 200 -19.36 -4.56 5.60
C ALA A 200 -18.33 -5.67 5.92
N ASN A 201 -18.15 -6.66 5.03
CA ASN A 201 -17.20 -7.75 5.24
C ASN A 201 -15.78 -7.22 5.44
N PRO A 202 -14.89 -7.97 6.12
CA PRO A 202 -13.49 -7.60 6.27
C PRO A 202 -12.82 -7.25 4.93
N PRO A 203 -11.85 -6.34 4.91
CA PRO A 203 -11.17 -5.95 3.68
C PRO A 203 -10.35 -7.10 3.10
N ASP A 204 -10.55 -7.40 1.82
CA ASP A 204 -9.70 -8.30 1.05
C ASP A 204 -8.58 -7.53 0.36
N LEU A 205 -7.35 -7.85 0.71
CA LEU A 205 -6.12 -7.24 0.21
C LEU A 205 -5.37 -8.15 -0.76
N THR A 206 -5.94 -9.27 -1.18
CA THR A 206 -5.26 -10.28 -1.98
C THR A 206 -4.67 -9.69 -3.26
N ILE A 207 -3.38 -9.94 -3.49
CA ILE A 207 -2.67 -9.61 -4.72
C ILE A 207 -2.63 -10.84 -5.62
N HIS A 208 -3.01 -10.67 -6.87
CA HIS A 208 -2.95 -11.72 -7.89
C HIS A 208 -1.80 -11.43 -8.85
N LEU A 209 -0.72 -12.18 -8.74
CA LEU A 209 0.47 -12.00 -9.58
C LEU A 209 0.30 -12.65 -10.95
N PRO A 210 0.91 -12.07 -12.00
CA PRO A 210 1.04 -12.75 -13.29
C PRO A 210 1.76 -14.09 -13.13
N PRO A 211 1.29 -15.18 -13.79
CA PRO A 211 1.83 -16.52 -13.60
C PRO A 211 3.34 -16.64 -13.88
N GLU A 212 3.84 -15.84 -14.82
CA GLU A 212 5.25 -15.81 -15.21
C GLU A 212 6.18 -15.18 -14.16
N THR A 213 5.63 -14.47 -13.17
CA THR A 213 6.40 -13.65 -12.22
C THR A 213 7.17 -14.53 -11.23
N VAL A 214 6.53 -15.57 -10.68
CA VAL A 214 7.16 -16.48 -9.70
C VAL A 214 8.33 -17.24 -10.32
N PRO A 215 8.18 -17.92 -11.50
CA PRO A 215 9.32 -18.57 -12.17
C PRO A 215 10.44 -17.60 -12.56
N LYS A 216 10.11 -16.36 -12.95
CA LYS A 216 11.10 -15.34 -13.27
C LYS A 216 11.95 -14.99 -12.06
N VAL A 217 11.32 -14.75 -10.91
CA VAL A 217 12.04 -14.40 -9.68
C VAL A 217 12.89 -15.58 -9.20
N GLN A 218 12.40 -16.81 -9.31
CA GLN A 218 13.21 -17.98 -8.95
C GLN A 218 14.46 -18.07 -9.82
N ARG A 219 14.36 -17.89 -11.13
CA ARG A 219 15.56 -17.86 -12.01
C ARG A 219 16.55 -16.76 -11.59
N LEU A 220 16.07 -15.56 -11.26
CA LEU A 220 16.93 -14.49 -10.78
C LEU A 220 17.66 -14.85 -9.47
N LEU A 221 17.05 -15.62 -8.60
CA LEU A 221 17.65 -16.13 -7.36
C LEU A 221 18.65 -17.25 -7.65
N ASP A 222 18.32 -18.20 -8.53
CA ASP A 222 19.19 -19.32 -8.93
C ASP A 222 20.49 -18.80 -9.58
N GLU A 223 20.40 -17.81 -10.47
CA GLU A 223 21.54 -17.11 -11.09
C GLU A 223 22.48 -16.46 -10.07
N ARG A 224 22.01 -16.25 -8.84
CA ARG A 224 22.75 -15.67 -7.72
C ARG A 224 23.10 -16.70 -6.64
N GLY A 225 22.95 -18.00 -6.92
CA GLY A 225 23.29 -19.08 -6.00
C GLY A 225 22.31 -19.20 -4.81
N VAL A 226 21.06 -18.79 -4.98
CA VAL A 226 19.99 -18.94 -4.00
C VAL A 226 18.95 -19.95 -4.49
N PRO A 227 19.15 -21.26 -4.26
CA PRO A 227 18.26 -22.32 -4.73
C PRO A 227 16.90 -22.28 -4.02
N ALA A 228 15.90 -22.88 -4.67
CA ALA A 228 14.53 -22.90 -4.16
C ALA A 228 14.39 -23.54 -2.76
N SER A 229 15.26 -24.51 -2.44
CA SER A 229 15.25 -25.22 -1.16
C SER A 229 15.80 -24.41 0.03
N ARG A 230 16.57 -23.34 -0.22
CA ARG A 230 17.16 -22.54 0.86
C ARG A 230 16.13 -21.56 1.45
N PRO A 231 15.95 -21.49 2.79
CA PRO A 231 15.08 -20.51 3.41
C PRO A 231 15.56 -19.09 3.09
N LEU A 232 14.65 -18.21 2.68
CA LEU A 232 14.96 -16.88 2.16
C LEU A 232 14.31 -15.79 3.02
N VAL A 233 15.07 -14.73 3.31
CA VAL A 233 14.55 -13.49 3.86
C VAL A 233 14.74 -12.35 2.84
N ALA A 234 13.67 -11.62 2.56
CA ALA A 234 13.71 -10.44 1.70
C ALA A 234 13.96 -9.17 2.53
N LEU A 235 15.01 -8.42 2.23
CA LEU A 235 15.28 -7.10 2.82
C LEU A 235 14.98 -6.01 1.79
N VAL A 236 14.10 -5.06 2.13
CA VAL A 236 13.70 -3.98 1.22
C VAL A 236 14.00 -2.63 1.88
N PRO A 237 15.25 -2.14 1.76
CA PRO A 237 15.73 -0.93 2.45
C PRO A 237 15.29 0.38 1.78
N GLY A 238 14.62 0.30 0.61
CA GLY A 238 14.16 1.44 -0.17
C GLY A 238 12.87 2.06 0.35
N THR A 239 12.78 3.39 0.29
CA THR A 239 11.55 4.16 0.52
C THR A 239 11.63 5.51 -0.20
N ILE A 240 10.48 6.21 -0.34
CA ILE A 240 10.43 7.48 -1.07
C ILE A 240 10.90 8.66 -0.21
N TRP A 241 10.64 8.65 1.09
CA TRP A 241 10.99 9.76 1.98
C TRP A 241 12.37 9.52 2.60
N GLU A 242 13.25 10.53 2.56
CA GLU A 242 14.56 10.45 3.17
C GLU A 242 14.51 10.05 4.65
N THR A 243 13.56 10.62 5.38
CA THR A 243 13.37 10.38 6.81
C THR A 243 12.82 9.01 7.19
N LYS A 244 12.34 8.24 6.24
CA LYS A 244 11.86 6.86 6.48
C LYS A 244 12.94 5.80 6.28
N HIS A 245 14.12 6.18 5.80
CA HIS A 245 15.21 5.23 5.62
C HIS A 245 15.83 4.85 6.98
N TRP A 246 15.76 3.59 7.31
CA TRP A 246 16.58 3.03 8.38
C TRP A 246 18.05 2.97 7.95
N THR A 247 18.96 2.81 8.90
CA THR A 247 20.40 2.91 8.63
C THR A 247 20.91 1.73 7.79
N ILE A 248 21.99 1.95 7.06
CA ILE A 248 22.68 0.90 6.29
C ILE A 248 23.24 -0.14 7.25
N GLU A 249 23.84 0.31 8.35
CA GLU A 249 24.41 -0.50 9.40
C GLU A 249 23.37 -1.42 10.05
N GLY A 250 22.14 -0.90 10.26
CA GLY A 250 21.02 -1.65 10.78
C GLY A 250 20.62 -2.80 9.86
N PHE A 251 20.39 -2.52 8.57
CA PHE A 251 20.09 -3.55 7.57
C PHE A 251 21.24 -4.54 7.39
N ALA A 252 22.50 -4.08 7.39
CA ALA A 252 23.67 -4.94 7.29
C ALA A 252 23.81 -5.85 8.51
N GLY A 253 23.53 -5.36 9.71
CA GLY A 253 23.51 -6.17 10.94
C GLY A 253 22.49 -7.29 10.85
N VAL A 254 21.25 -6.98 10.45
CA VAL A 254 20.19 -7.96 10.22
C VAL A 254 20.60 -8.98 9.15
N ALA A 255 21.17 -8.52 8.03
CA ALA A 255 21.62 -9.41 6.96
C ALA A 255 22.69 -10.41 7.43
N ARG A 256 23.71 -9.94 8.17
CA ARG A 256 24.78 -10.81 8.71
C ARG A 256 24.23 -11.88 9.65
N GLU A 257 23.36 -11.49 10.57
CA GLU A 257 22.77 -12.44 11.55
C GLU A 257 21.90 -13.49 10.85
N LEU A 258 21.09 -13.10 9.86
CA LEU A 258 20.30 -14.05 9.07
C LEU A 258 21.17 -15.00 8.26
N LEU A 259 22.24 -14.50 7.62
CA LEU A 259 23.18 -15.33 6.86
C LEU A 259 23.88 -16.34 7.78
N SER A 260 24.36 -15.92 8.96
CA SER A 260 24.98 -16.81 9.95
C SER A 260 24.02 -17.86 10.51
N SER A 261 22.72 -17.55 10.51
CA SER A 261 21.64 -18.48 10.92
C SER A 261 21.14 -19.39 9.79
N GLY A 262 21.85 -19.43 8.65
CA GLY A 262 21.56 -20.35 7.54
C GLY A 262 20.54 -19.85 6.51
N PHE A 263 19.96 -18.67 6.69
CA PHE A 263 19.07 -18.10 5.68
C PHE A 263 19.85 -17.60 4.45
N ALA A 264 19.19 -17.61 3.29
CA ALA A 264 19.55 -16.73 2.20
C ALA A 264 18.97 -15.35 2.45
N VAL A 265 19.68 -14.31 2.04
CA VAL A 265 19.22 -12.91 2.14
C VAL A 265 19.20 -12.30 0.75
N ALA A 266 18.05 -11.78 0.31
CA ALA A 266 17.92 -11.03 -0.93
C ALA A 266 17.55 -9.57 -0.62
N LEU A 267 18.36 -8.65 -1.13
CA LEU A 267 18.12 -7.21 -1.09
C LEU A 267 17.30 -6.81 -2.33
N ALA A 268 16.18 -6.15 -2.15
CA ALA A 268 15.37 -5.64 -3.24
C ALA A 268 15.13 -4.13 -3.11
N GLY A 269 14.96 -3.48 -4.25
CA GLY A 269 14.73 -2.04 -4.33
C GLY A 269 14.70 -1.56 -5.78
N THR A 270 14.35 -0.30 -5.96
CA THR A 270 14.38 0.35 -7.27
C THR A 270 15.82 0.71 -7.67
N ILE A 271 16.00 1.21 -8.90
CA ILE A 271 17.29 1.74 -9.37
C ILE A 271 17.84 2.85 -8.45
N ARG A 272 16.97 3.59 -7.77
CA ARG A 272 17.36 4.65 -6.83
C ARG A 272 17.95 4.10 -5.53
N ASP A 273 17.60 2.86 -5.19
CA ASP A 273 18.02 2.20 -3.95
C ASP A 273 19.35 1.43 -4.13
N GLN A 274 19.87 1.30 -5.36
CA GLN A 274 21.07 0.49 -5.68
C GLN A 274 22.30 0.87 -4.84
N SER A 275 22.56 2.17 -4.64
CA SER A 275 23.71 2.58 -3.85
C SER A 275 23.61 2.06 -2.41
N ARG A 276 22.42 2.14 -1.82
CA ARG A 276 22.14 1.64 -0.47
C ARG A 276 22.24 0.11 -0.40
N CYS A 277 21.65 -0.60 -1.35
CA CYS A 277 21.70 -2.06 -1.39
C CYS A 277 23.13 -2.58 -1.57
N ARG A 278 23.95 -1.95 -2.43
CA ARG A 278 25.37 -2.30 -2.59
C ARG A 278 26.15 -2.12 -1.29
N GLN A 279 25.93 -1.04 -0.56
CA GLN A 279 26.61 -0.79 0.73
C GLN A 279 26.21 -1.84 1.77
N ILE A 280 24.93 -2.23 1.83
CA ILE A 280 24.44 -3.30 2.71
C ILE A 280 25.07 -4.64 2.31
N ALA A 281 25.10 -4.98 1.00
CA ALA A 281 25.69 -6.22 0.51
C ALA A 281 27.18 -6.29 0.77
N ALA A 282 27.93 -5.18 0.61
CA ALA A 282 29.35 -5.10 0.93
C ALA A 282 29.62 -5.33 2.43
N ALA A 283 28.76 -4.82 3.31
CA ALA A 283 28.85 -5.01 4.77
C ALA A 283 28.29 -6.35 5.25
N ALA A 284 27.59 -7.12 4.39
CA ALA A 284 27.05 -8.44 4.69
C ALA A 284 27.34 -9.41 3.51
N PRO A 285 28.59 -9.88 3.37
CA PRO A 285 28.99 -10.77 2.28
C PRO A 285 28.12 -12.04 2.24
N GLY A 286 27.62 -12.39 1.06
CA GLY A 286 26.65 -13.47 0.86
C GLY A 286 25.20 -13.01 0.68
N ALA A 287 24.90 -11.72 0.91
CA ALA A 287 23.60 -11.15 0.58
C ALA A 287 23.47 -10.95 -0.95
N CYS A 288 22.36 -11.43 -1.53
CA CYS A 288 22.06 -11.33 -2.95
C CYS A 288 21.45 -9.97 -3.27
N ASP A 289 22.11 -9.12 -4.07
CA ASP A 289 21.59 -7.81 -4.47
C ASP A 289 20.78 -7.89 -5.77
N LEU A 290 19.46 -7.74 -5.66
CA LEU A 290 18.49 -7.67 -6.75
C LEU A 290 17.99 -6.23 -7.00
N SER A 291 18.58 -5.22 -6.40
CA SER A 291 18.14 -3.82 -6.56
C SER A 291 18.20 -3.37 -8.01
N GLY A 292 17.16 -2.69 -8.47
CA GLY A 292 16.99 -2.27 -9.87
C GLY A 292 16.69 -3.38 -10.87
N LYS A 293 16.54 -4.65 -10.43
CA LYS A 293 16.28 -5.81 -11.29
C LYS A 293 14.86 -6.35 -11.16
N THR A 294 14.11 -5.84 -10.22
CA THR A 294 12.74 -6.28 -9.91
C THR A 294 11.72 -5.19 -10.22
N THR A 295 10.63 -5.56 -10.88
CA THR A 295 9.42 -4.75 -10.97
C THR A 295 8.60 -4.88 -9.68
N PRO A 296 7.53 -4.09 -9.49
CA PRO A 296 6.63 -4.28 -8.35
C PRO A 296 6.01 -5.68 -8.25
N ALA A 297 5.69 -6.32 -9.37
CA ALA A 297 5.22 -7.71 -9.38
C ALA A 297 6.34 -8.68 -9.00
N ASP A 298 7.55 -8.50 -9.53
CA ASP A 298 8.71 -9.31 -9.15
C ASP A 298 9.04 -9.17 -7.65
N LEU A 299 8.94 -7.94 -7.10
CA LEU A 299 9.08 -7.70 -5.66
C LEU A 299 8.03 -8.47 -4.85
N ALA A 300 6.79 -8.47 -5.30
CA ALA A 300 5.72 -9.22 -4.62
C ALA A 300 5.97 -10.73 -4.70
N ALA A 301 6.44 -11.26 -5.83
CA ALA A 301 6.83 -12.68 -5.96
C ALA A 301 8.05 -13.03 -5.08
N LEU A 302 9.03 -12.14 -4.97
CA LEU A 302 10.16 -12.31 -4.06
C LEU A 302 9.70 -12.39 -2.60
N ILE A 303 8.82 -11.47 -2.19
CA ILE A 303 8.23 -11.47 -0.84
C ILE A 303 7.38 -12.73 -0.63
N GLN A 304 6.62 -13.17 -1.65
CA GLN A 304 5.84 -14.41 -1.59
C GLN A 304 6.73 -15.65 -1.41
N ARG A 305 7.90 -15.70 -2.07
CA ARG A 305 8.90 -16.77 -1.92
C ARG A 305 9.60 -16.75 -0.57
N ALA A 306 9.78 -15.55 0.02
CA ALA A 306 10.50 -15.39 1.28
C ALA A 306 9.70 -15.93 2.48
N GLU A 307 10.39 -16.41 3.51
CA GLU A 307 9.79 -16.77 4.80
C GLU A 307 9.43 -15.52 5.62
N LEU A 308 10.20 -14.45 5.43
CA LEU A 308 10.00 -13.18 6.12
C LEU A 308 10.48 -12.01 5.25
N CYS A 309 9.86 -10.85 5.42
CA CYS A 309 10.29 -9.59 4.82
C CYS A 309 10.67 -8.58 5.90
N VAL A 310 11.86 -7.94 5.77
CA VAL A 310 12.24 -6.78 6.60
C VAL A 310 12.26 -5.53 5.71
N THR A 311 11.58 -4.49 6.13
CA THR A 311 11.42 -3.29 5.31
C THR A 311 11.30 -2.01 6.16
N ASN A 312 11.41 -0.87 5.53
CA ASN A 312 10.98 0.41 6.11
C ASN A 312 9.45 0.57 5.99
N ASP A 313 8.90 1.64 6.56
CA ASP A 313 7.58 2.15 6.20
C ASP A 313 7.56 2.55 4.72
N SER A 314 7.16 1.61 3.87
CA SER A 314 7.17 1.74 2.41
C SER A 314 6.09 0.88 1.74
N GLY A 315 5.97 1.00 0.41
CA GLY A 315 5.03 0.19 -0.37
C GLY A 315 5.24 -1.32 -0.25
N SER A 316 6.49 -1.77 -0.06
CA SER A 316 6.84 -3.19 0.13
C SER A 316 6.26 -3.78 1.41
N MET A 317 6.16 -2.98 2.48
CA MET A 317 5.49 -3.37 3.71
C MET A 317 4.03 -3.74 3.45
N HIS A 318 3.32 -2.93 2.70
CA HIS A 318 1.91 -3.18 2.37
C HIS A 318 1.73 -4.39 1.45
N VAL A 319 2.68 -4.61 0.54
CA VAL A 319 2.71 -5.83 -0.29
C VAL A 319 2.91 -7.06 0.59
N ALA A 320 3.86 -7.04 1.53
CA ALA A 320 4.10 -8.17 2.44
C ALA A 320 2.86 -8.47 3.32
N ALA A 321 2.23 -7.42 3.86
CA ALA A 321 0.99 -7.55 4.63
C ALA A 321 -0.15 -8.15 3.81
N SER A 322 -0.32 -7.70 2.57
CA SER A 322 -1.31 -8.19 1.61
C SER A 322 -1.12 -9.67 1.23
N LEU A 323 0.12 -10.10 1.10
CA LEU A 323 0.46 -11.49 0.81
C LEU A 323 0.38 -12.40 2.04
N GLY A 324 -0.01 -11.87 3.18
CA GLY A 324 -0.07 -12.66 4.42
C GLY A 324 1.30 -13.06 4.98
N LYS A 325 2.40 -12.50 4.47
CA LYS A 325 3.76 -12.92 4.83
C LYS A 325 4.21 -12.41 6.19
N PRO A 326 4.94 -13.22 6.98
CA PRO A 326 5.68 -12.73 8.13
C PRO A 326 6.55 -11.54 7.75
N MET A 327 6.55 -10.49 8.57
CA MET A 327 7.29 -9.27 8.22
C MET A 327 7.68 -8.46 9.45
N VAL A 328 8.74 -7.67 9.31
CA VAL A 328 9.13 -6.62 10.25
C VAL A 328 9.28 -5.31 9.51
N SER A 329 8.73 -4.24 10.04
CA SER A 329 8.84 -2.90 9.46
C SER A 329 9.37 -1.88 10.45
N VAL A 330 10.39 -1.12 10.02
CA VAL A 330 11.01 -0.07 10.84
C VAL A 330 10.27 1.24 10.61
N PHE A 331 9.84 1.87 11.70
CA PHE A 331 9.11 3.13 11.71
C PHE A 331 9.86 4.21 12.48
N GLY A 332 9.78 5.43 11.97
CA GLY A 332 10.31 6.62 12.63
C GLY A 332 9.34 7.79 12.53
N PRO A 333 9.35 8.56 11.41
CA PRO A 333 8.66 9.85 11.31
C PRO A 333 7.14 9.77 11.17
N THR A 334 6.56 8.59 11.03
CA THR A 334 5.15 8.37 10.68
C THR A 334 4.41 7.57 11.75
N ASN A 335 3.07 7.71 11.77
CA ASN A 335 2.23 6.98 12.71
C ASN A 335 1.82 5.61 12.12
N PRO A 336 2.27 4.48 12.70
CA PRO A 336 1.92 3.16 12.20
C PRO A 336 0.43 2.81 12.36
N VAL A 337 -0.31 3.47 13.25
CA VAL A 337 -1.77 3.28 13.37
C VAL A 337 -2.47 3.73 12.08
N HIS A 338 -1.97 4.80 11.43
CA HIS A 338 -2.60 5.37 10.23
C HIS A 338 -2.15 4.71 8.92
N ILE A 339 -0.90 4.25 8.86
CA ILE A 339 -0.29 3.75 7.61
C ILE A 339 0.60 2.52 7.82
N GLY A 340 0.50 1.85 8.96
CA GLY A 340 1.28 0.64 9.24
C GLY A 340 0.77 -0.59 8.46
N PRO A 341 1.35 -1.77 8.73
CA PRO A 341 0.86 -3.00 8.14
C PRO A 341 -0.51 -3.34 8.74
N TYR A 342 -1.54 -3.39 7.89
CA TYR A 342 -2.93 -3.52 8.33
C TYR A 342 -3.16 -4.81 9.12
N GLY A 343 -3.70 -4.67 10.34
CA GLY A 343 -3.95 -5.80 11.23
C GLY A 343 -2.70 -6.49 11.78
N ARG A 344 -1.50 -5.87 11.66
CA ARG A 344 -0.20 -6.46 12.03
C ARG A 344 0.68 -5.50 12.80
N SER A 345 0.14 -4.85 13.82
CA SER A 345 0.88 -3.88 14.65
C SER A 345 2.11 -4.51 15.34
N GLU A 346 2.07 -5.81 15.61
CA GLU A 346 3.18 -6.60 16.15
C GLU A 346 4.42 -6.61 15.23
N SER A 347 4.25 -6.34 13.94
CA SER A 347 5.35 -6.31 12.95
C SER A 347 6.14 -4.99 12.98
N VAL A 348 5.70 -4.01 13.75
CA VAL A 348 6.32 -2.68 13.78
C VAL A 348 7.43 -2.62 14.83
N VAL A 349 8.62 -2.14 14.41
CA VAL A 349 9.72 -1.78 15.30
C VAL A 349 9.95 -0.27 15.23
N ARG A 350 9.93 0.39 16.39
CA ARG A 350 10.16 1.85 16.51
C ARG A 350 10.65 2.20 17.91
N VAL A 351 11.30 3.34 18.03
CA VAL A 351 11.59 3.97 19.32
C VAL A 351 10.56 5.08 19.60
N ASN A 352 10.15 5.22 20.85
CA ASN A 352 9.23 6.26 21.25
C ASN A 352 10.00 7.55 21.54
N LEU A 353 9.86 8.53 20.67
CA LEU A 353 10.45 9.85 20.84
C LEU A 353 9.35 10.92 20.86
N PRO A 354 9.50 11.99 21.66
CA PRO A 354 8.51 13.08 21.72
C PRO A 354 8.25 13.77 20.38
N CYS A 355 9.25 13.76 19.48
CA CYS A 355 9.13 14.35 18.14
C CYS A 355 8.45 13.41 17.11
N SER A 356 8.19 12.15 17.43
CA SER A 356 7.61 11.17 16.50
C SER A 356 6.16 10.82 16.90
N PRO A 357 5.22 10.85 15.94
CA PRO A 357 5.38 11.07 14.49
C PRO A 357 5.46 12.56 14.10
N CYS A 358 6.39 12.95 13.21
CA CYS A 358 6.55 14.32 12.71
C CYS A 358 6.11 14.49 11.24
N ASN A 359 6.03 13.42 10.45
CA ASN A 359 5.72 13.40 9.01
C ASN A 359 6.66 14.26 8.14
N TYR A 360 7.86 14.60 8.60
CA TYR A 360 8.88 15.23 7.78
C TYR A 360 9.32 14.28 6.64
N ARG A 361 9.61 14.83 5.47
CA ARG A 361 9.98 14.05 4.28
C ARG A 361 11.46 14.12 3.94
N ARG A 362 12.13 15.19 4.33
CA ARG A 362 13.55 15.45 4.08
C ARG A 362 14.33 15.49 5.39
N LEU A 363 15.55 14.98 5.39
CA LEU A 363 16.43 15.03 6.56
C LEU A 363 16.71 16.45 7.03
N SER A 364 16.79 17.42 6.10
CA SER A 364 16.95 18.85 6.42
C SER A 364 15.82 19.46 7.27
N GLN A 365 14.68 18.79 7.35
CA GLN A 365 13.56 19.21 8.20
C GLN A 365 13.66 18.68 9.63
N CYS A 366 14.53 17.68 9.87
CA CYS A 366 14.65 17.02 11.16
C CYS A 366 15.68 17.72 12.07
N PRO A 367 15.27 18.37 13.17
CA PRO A 367 16.19 19.03 14.08
C PRO A 367 16.86 18.07 15.08
N PHE A 368 16.51 16.77 15.08
CA PHE A 368 16.94 15.78 16.05
C PHE A 368 17.86 14.71 15.44
N ASP A 369 18.65 15.06 14.44
CA ASP A 369 19.63 14.20 13.79
C ASP A 369 19.09 12.80 13.42
N HIS A 370 17.81 12.74 13.00
CA HIS A 370 17.16 11.51 12.58
C HIS A 370 17.14 10.40 13.66
N ALA A 371 17.13 10.77 14.93
CA ALA A 371 17.23 9.88 16.08
C ALA A 371 16.22 8.73 16.06
N CYS A 372 14.97 8.97 15.58
CA CYS A 372 13.93 7.96 15.49
C CYS A 372 14.29 6.75 14.61
N MET A 373 15.20 6.89 13.66
CA MET A 373 15.69 5.80 12.82
C MET A 373 17.08 5.31 13.27
N LYS A 374 17.95 6.20 13.74
CA LYS A 374 19.31 5.85 14.21
C LYS A 374 19.29 5.04 15.51
N GLN A 375 18.32 5.27 16.39
CA GLN A 375 18.20 4.55 17.67
C GLN A 375 17.54 3.18 17.56
N VAL A 376 16.91 2.85 16.42
CA VAL A 376 16.48 1.47 16.15
C VAL A 376 17.71 0.64 15.83
N THR A 377 18.05 -0.31 16.70
CA THR A 377 19.20 -1.19 16.52
C THR A 377 18.87 -2.43 15.70
N SER A 378 19.89 -3.07 15.10
CA SER A 378 19.70 -4.38 14.43
C SER A 378 19.21 -5.45 15.42
N THR A 379 19.67 -5.41 16.67
CA THR A 379 19.22 -6.32 17.74
C THR A 379 17.70 -6.21 17.96
N MET A 380 17.16 -5.00 18.11
CA MET A 380 15.70 -4.80 18.25
C MET A 380 14.90 -5.39 17.09
N VAL A 381 15.44 -5.26 15.87
CA VAL A 381 14.81 -5.80 14.68
C VAL A 381 14.90 -7.32 14.65
N MET A 382 16.07 -7.90 15.00
CA MET A 382 16.26 -9.36 15.04
C MET A 382 15.44 -10.04 16.13
N GLU A 383 15.30 -9.47 17.32
CA GLU A 383 14.38 -9.95 18.35
C GLU A 383 12.94 -10.05 17.82
N ARG A 384 12.53 -9.06 17.06
CA ARG A 384 11.20 -9.08 16.41
C ARG A 384 11.11 -10.11 15.29
N VAL A 385 12.16 -10.26 14.50
CA VAL A 385 12.26 -11.29 13.42
C VAL A 385 12.08 -12.67 14.01
N TRP A 386 12.85 -13.02 15.04
CA TRP A 386 12.78 -14.35 15.67
C TRP A 386 11.40 -14.62 16.30
N LYS A 387 10.83 -13.62 16.96
CA LYS A 387 9.49 -13.74 17.54
C LYS A 387 8.43 -14.02 16.47
N ILE A 388 8.47 -13.30 15.34
CA ILE A 388 7.50 -13.47 14.26
C ILE A 388 7.68 -14.82 13.56
N LEU A 389 8.93 -15.24 13.28
CA LEU A 389 9.20 -16.55 12.70
C LEU A 389 8.75 -17.70 13.58
N ALA A 390 8.97 -17.62 14.89
CA ALA A 390 8.49 -18.62 15.84
C ALA A 390 6.96 -18.73 15.81
N THR A 391 6.25 -17.60 15.84
CA THR A 391 4.79 -17.56 15.77
C THR A 391 4.26 -18.15 14.45
N ALA A 392 4.89 -17.82 13.33
CA ALA A 392 4.49 -18.31 12.01
C ALA A 392 4.64 -19.85 11.91
N ARG A 393 5.74 -20.39 12.40
CA ARG A 393 5.99 -21.85 12.42
C ARG A 393 4.95 -22.59 13.28
N THR A 394 4.61 -22.06 14.44
CA THR A 394 3.57 -22.64 15.30
C THR A 394 2.21 -22.68 14.61
N GLN A 395 1.83 -21.60 13.91
CA GLN A 395 0.57 -21.54 13.17
C GLN A 395 0.54 -22.52 11.98
N GLU A 396 1.67 -22.76 11.32
CA GLU A 396 1.77 -23.71 10.21
C GLU A 396 1.59 -25.16 10.69
N VAL A 397 2.22 -25.54 11.80
CA VAL A 397 2.06 -26.86 12.42
C VAL A 397 0.60 -27.10 12.83
N THR A 398 -0.02 -26.14 13.51
CA THR A 398 -1.43 -26.26 13.93
C THR A 398 -2.40 -26.39 12.72
N ARG A 399 -2.13 -25.72 11.61
CA ARG A 399 -2.93 -25.87 10.38
C ARG A 399 -2.79 -27.24 9.74
N GLN A 400 -1.58 -27.81 9.73
CA GLN A 400 -1.31 -29.15 9.18
C GLN A 400 -2.01 -30.23 10.02
N GLU A 401 -1.95 -30.13 11.35
CA GLU A 401 -2.63 -31.04 12.26
C GLU A 401 -4.16 -30.94 12.17
N GLY A 402 -4.71 -29.72 12.02
CA GLY A 402 -6.13 -29.49 11.82
C GLY A 402 -6.67 -30.08 10.50
N ASN A 403 -5.91 -29.94 9.40
CA ASN A 403 -6.25 -30.53 8.10
C ASN A 403 -6.11 -32.07 8.12
N GLY A 404 -5.10 -32.61 8.81
CA GLY A 404 -4.94 -34.06 8.97
C GLY A 404 -6.11 -34.71 9.70
N ARG A 405 -6.64 -34.08 10.73
CA ARG A 405 -7.84 -34.57 11.48
C ARG A 405 -9.11 -34.51 10.65
N SER A 406 -9.30 -33.50 9.80
CA SER A 406 -10.49 -33.42 8.95
C SER A 406 -10.54 -34.49 7.86
N VAL A 407 -9.39 -34.89 7.32
CA VAL A 407 -9.29 -35.97 6.30
C VAL A 407 -9.52 -37.35 6.93
N SER A 408 -9.09 -37.59 8.17
CA SER A 408 -9.35 -38.85 8.89
C SER A 408 -10.83 -39.03 9.25
N VAL A 409 -11.50 -37.94 9.72
CA VAL A 409 -12.94 -37.97 10.07
C VAL A 409 -13.82 -38.17 8.81
N GLN A 410 -13.42 -37.68 7.65
CA GLN A 410 -14.17 -37.95 6.40
C GLN A 410 -13.97 -39.40 5.91
N ARG A 411 -12.82 -40.04 6.18
CA ARG A 411 -12.62 -41.46 5.84
C ARG A 411 -13.38 -42.41 6.75
N GLU A 412 -13.56 -42.08 8.04
CA GLU A 412 -14.35 -42.90 8.97
C GLU A 412 -15.88 -42.78 8.75
N ARG A 413 -16.36 -41.75 8.06
CA ARG A 413 -17.76 -41.62 7.67
C ARG A 413 -18.13 -42.21 6.32
N ALA A 414 -17.16 -42.74 5.59
CA ALA A 414 -17.33 -43.35 4.25
C ALA A 414 -17.21 -44.90 4.28
N ILE A 415 -17.14 -45.51 5.47
CA ILE A 415 -17.24 -46.93 5.73
C ILE A 415 -18.54 -47.17 6.54
#